data_936ff7c9f8a4bf2ee8bc4f7c17adecdb
#
_entry.id   936ff7c9f8a4bf2ee8bc4f7c17adecdb
#
_cell.length_a   1.000
_cell.length_b   1.000
_cell.length_c   1.000
_cell.angle_alpha   90.00
_cell.angle_beta   90.00
_cell.angle_gamma   90.00
#
_symmetry.space_group_name_H-M   'P 1'
#
loop_
_entity.id
_entity.type
_entity.pdbx_description
1 polymer ?
#
loop_
_entity_poly.entity_id
_entity_poly.type
_entity_poly.pdbx_seq_one_letter_code
_entity_poly.pdbx_strand_id
1 'polypeptide(L)'
;MSAPLVVVAKDSAEHKRWKYVQWAYLAGFLILTPLVLEPFEIGKMNRALVLSVAILAVNLVVGFNGMLALGHSAFMGIGAFVTASMVQDENWDYWQVLPVVLIVGFIMGVIIGLPALRVKGLYLALVTIAQAAVFPTLVNIDELGIAARTGGPNGKGVSEEVIAPGFLEWLPGVEGARGGSAYRYWIIVVMLGITLLLITNYLRSRPGRAVLAIRDNEAGAAVYGVNLPVAKTMNFAISASLGSLAGLMWCLDKGFVAGQDFTFLLAIDLIIGLVLGGVGTIQGSLVGGLFVVWVNDLTKRISVPLGLYTLNGDGPLAKAIFGLILILFTFFAPGGIVSLARMVQDKLIKVVPLTPAGQPIQPLDSFDPGM
;
A
#
# COMPACT_ATOMS: atom_id res chain seq x y z
N MET A 1 -35.52 -5.73 -4.70
CA MET A 1 -34.16 -5.74 -5.31
C MET A 1 -34.33 -5.48 -6.81
N SER A 2 -33.76 -4.39 -7.34
CA SER A 2 -33.82 -4.08 -8.77
C SER A 2 -32.96 -5.09 -9.53
N ALA A 3 -33.48 -5.68 -10.61
CA ALA A 3 -32.74 -6.59 -11.48
C ALA A 3 -31.48 -5.90 -12.04
N PRO A 4 -30.35 -6.62 -12.20
CA PRO A 4 -29.13 -6.04 -12.78
C PRO A 4 -29.41 -5.63 -14.24
N LEU A 5 -28.87 -4.48 -14.64
CA LEU A 5 -29.06 -3.92 -15.98
C LEU A 5 -28.43 -4.77 -17.10
N VAL A 6 -27.33 -5.44 -16.79
CA VAL A 6 -26.62 -6.31 -17.75
C VAL A 6 -26.07 -7.54 -17.04
N VAL A 7 -26.32 -8.74 -17.60
CA VAL A 7 -25.74 -10.00 -17.12
C VAL A 7 -24.65 -10.43 -18.09
N VAL A 8 -23.42 -10.53 -17.59
CA VAL A 8 -22.21 -10.84 -18.38
C VAL A 8 -21.61 -12.16 -17.89
N ALA A 9 -21.35 -13.08 -18.81
CA ALA A 9 -20.68 -14.33 -18.49
C ALA A 9 -19.20 -14.10 -18.13
N LYS A 10 -18.73 -14.81 -17.10
CA LYS A 10 -17.30 -14.78 -16.71
C LYS A 10 -16.45 -15.23 -17.91
N ASP A 11 -15.39 -14.46 -18.22
CA ASP A 11 -14.47 -14.67 -19.35
C ASP A 11 -15.05 -14.42 -20.75
N SER A 12 -16.26 -13.89 -20.87
CA SER A 12 -16.81 -13.43 -22.14
C SER A 12 -16.03 -12.24 -22.72
N ALA A 13 -16.20 -11.98 -24.02
CA ALA A 13 -15.60 -10.82 -24.68
C ALA A 13 -16.01 -9.49 -24.02
N GLU A 14 -17.25 -9.40 -23.53
CA GLU A 14 -17.77 -8.25 -22.80
C GLU A 14 -17.09 -8.05 -21.44
N HIS A 15 -16.90 -9.16 -20.67
CA HIS A 15 -16.16 -9.10 -19.41
C HIS A 15 -14.71 -8.64 -19.61
N LYS A 16 -14.04 -9.10 -20.67
CA LYS A 16 -12.70 -8.62 -21.04
C LYS A 16 -12.70 -7.14 -21.44
N ARG A 17 -13.70 -6.69 -22.23
CA ARG A 17 -13.85 -5.27 -22.59
C ARG A 17 -14.00 -4.38 -21.37
N TRP A 18 -14.82 -4.76 -20.40
CA TRP A 18 -15.00 -4.00 -19.16
C TRP A 18 -13.69 -3.90 -18.34
N LYS A 19 -12.92 -4.99 -18.26
CA LYS A 19 -11.60 -4.94 -17.66
C LYS A 19 -10.67 -3.96 -18.41
N TYR A 20 -10.63 -4.01 -19.72
CA TYR A 20 -9.82 -3.07 -20.52
C TYR A 20 -10.26 -1.63 -20.32
N VAL A 21 -11.56 -1.36 -20.24
CA VAL A 21 -12.09 -0.01 -19.95
C VAL A 21 -11.64 0.46 -18.57
N GLN A 22 -11.71 -0.36 -17.54
CA GLN A 22 -11.22 -0.01 -16.20
C GLN A 22 -9.70 0.30 -16.19
N TRP A 23 -8.91 -0.52 -16.88
CA TRP A 23 -7.48 -0.26 -17.02
C TRP A 23 -7.17 0.99 -17.84
N ALA A 24 -7.96 1.26 -18.88
CA ALA A 24 -7.83 2.47 -19.68
C ALA A 24 -8.17 3.73 -18.88
N TYR A 25 -9.21 3.70 -18.04
CA TYR A 25 -9.51 4.81 -17.12
C TYR A 25 -8.39 5.03 -16.10
N LEU A 26 -7.84 3.97 -15.50
CA LEU A 26 -6.72 4.07 -14.57
C LEU A 26 -5.47 4.64 -15.26
N ALA A 27 -5.13 4.12 -16.44
CA ALA A 27 -4.00 4.62 -17.23
C ALA A 27 -4.22 6.08 -17.66
N GLY A 28 -5.42 6.42 -18.13
CA GLY A 28 -5.78 7.80 -18.46
C GLY A 28 -5.66 8.75 -17.28
N PHE A 29 -6.15 8.34 -16.11
CA PHE A 29 -6.01 9.10 -14.89
C PHE A 29 -4.54 9.34 -14.53
N LEU A 30 -3.71 8.28 -14.56
CA LEU A 30 -2.28 8.39 -14.27
C LEU A 30 -1.53 9.26 -15.29
N ILE A 31 -1.89 9.22 -16.57
CA ILE A 31 -1.25 10.01 -17.62
C ILE A 31 -1.67 11.50 -17.53
N LEU A 32 -2.94 11.77 -17.23
CA LEU A 32 -3.47 13.12 -17.13
C LEU A 32 -3.01 13.86 -15.87
N THR A 33 -2.70 13.12 -14.79
CA THR A 33 -2.30 13.68 -13.50
C THR A 33 -1.17 14.73 -13.62
N PRO A 34 -0.01 14.45 -14.24
CA PRO A 34 1.09 15.42 -14.32
C PRO A 34 0.83 16.59 -15.28
N LEU A 35 -0.16 16.47 -16.19
CA LEU A 35 -0.55 17.53 -17.12
C LEU A 35 -1.48 18.55 -16.47
N VAL A 36 -2.37 18.08 -15.57
CA VAL A 36 -3.45 18.90 -15.00
C VAL A 36 -3.06 19.48 -13.64
N LEU A 37 -2.30 18.73 -12.83
CA LEU A 37 -1.97 19.11 -11.47
C LEU A 37 -0.77 20.05 -11.39
N GLU A 38 -0.79 20.94 -10.40
CA GLU A 38 0.35 21.78 -10.03
C GLU A 38 1.45 20.94 -9.33
N PRO A 39 2.72 21.40 -9.31
CA PRO A 39 3.83 20.66 -8.68
C PRO A 39 3.55 20.22 -7.23
N PHE A 40 2.86 21.05 -6.47
CA PHE A 40 2.47 20.75 -5.09
C PHE A 40 1.46 19.59 -5.00
N GLU A 41 0.48 19.55 -5.87
CA GLU A 41 -0.51 18.47 -5.93
C GLU A 41 0.11 17.18 -6.51
N ILE A 42 1.07 17.29 -7.43
CA ILE A 42 1.86 16.13 -7.91
C ILE A 42 2.61 15.50 -6.73
N GLY A 43 3.22 16.30 -5.83
CA GLY A 43 3.87 15.79 -4.62
C GLY A 43 2.91 15.06 -3.67
N LYS A 44 1.66 15.53 -3.54
CA LYS A 44 0.63 14.79 -2.78
C LYS A 44 0.28 13.46 -3.44
N MET A 45 0.15 13.44 -4.77
CA MET A 45 -0.11 12.23 -5.52
C MET A 45 1.05 11.23 -5.37
N ASN A 46 2.30 11.69 -5.50
CA ASN A 46 3.49 10.86 -5.25
C ASN A 46 3.40 10.19 -3.88
N ARG A 47 3.13 10.97 -2.83
CA ARG A 47 2.98 10.46 -1.46
C ARG A 47 1.85 9.42 -1.35
N ALA A 48 0.73 9.65 -2.03
CA ALA A 48 -0.38 8.70 -2.05
C ALA A 48 0.00 7.38 -2.72
N LEU A 49 0.74 7.41 -3.83
CA LEU A 49 1.25 6.22 -4.52
C LEU A 49 2.29 5.47 -3.69
N VAL A 50 3.19 6.19 -3.01
CA VAL A 50 4.16 5.60 -2.06
C VAL A 50 3.44 4.88 -0.93
N LEU A 51 2.46 5.55 -0.29
CA LEU A 51 1.66 4.93 0.77
C LEU A 51 0.83 3.75 0.25
N SER A 52 0.39 3.77 -1.01
CA SER A 52 -0.29 2.63 -1.63
C SER A 52 0.60 1.38 -1.68
N VAL A 53 1.90 1.52 -1.97
CA VAL A 53 2.87 0.41 -1.91
C VAL A 53 3.08 -0.06 -0.47
N ALA A 54 3.21 0.86 0.48
CA ALA A 54 3.33 0.53 1.90
C ALA A 54 2.07 -0.19 2.43
N ILE A 55 0.88 0.27 2.07
CA ILE A 55 -0.40 -0.38 2.41
C ILE A 55 -0.51 -1.75 1.74
N LEU A 56 -0.03 -1.92 0.50
CA LEU A 56 0.02 -3.21 -0.17
C LEU A 56 0.95 -4.19 0.55
N ALA A 57 2.08 -3.71 1.09
CA ALA A 57 2.97 -4.49 1.94
C ALA A 57 2.24 -4.99 3.19
N VAL A 58 1.55 -4.10 3.92
CA VAL A 58 0.73 -4.47 5.09
C VAL A 58 -0.37 -5.46 4.67
N ASN A 59 -1.02 -5.24 3.54
CA ASN A 59 -2.11 -6.08 3.03
C ASN A 59 -1.67 -7.51 2.76
N LEU A 60 -0.42 -7.75 2.34
CA LEU A 60 0.11 -9.10 2.16
C LEU A 60 0.11 -9.92 3.46
N VAL A 61 0.38 -9.29 4.59
CA VAL A 61 0.42 -9.97 5.89
C VAL A 61 -0.96 -9.97 6.53
N VAL A 62 -1.64 -8.83 6.59
CA VAL A 62 -2.92 -8.69 7.27
C VAL A 62 -4.07 -9.20 6.40
N GLY A 63 -4.13 -8.74 5.16
CA GLY A 63 -5.25 -9.01 4.27
C GLY A 63 -5.22 -10.39 3.63
N PHE A 64 -4.07 -10.80 3.09
CA PHE A 64 -3.95 -12.06 2.36
C PHE A 64 -3.49 -13.23 3.22
N ASN A 65 -2.82 -13.00 4.34
CA ASN A 65 -2.34 -14.08 5.24
C ASN A 65 -3.09 -14.14 6.58
N GLY A 66 -3.91 -13.14 6.90
CA GLY A 66 -4.70 -13.11 8.14
C GLY A 66 -3.89 -12.88 9.42
N MET A 67 -2.64 -12.43 9.33
CA MET A 67 -1.78 -12.15 10.48
C MET A 67 -1.80 -10.67 10.81
N LEU A 68 -2.04 -10.30 12.07
CA LEU A 68 -1.98 -8.91 12.52
C LEU A 68 -0.51 -8.48 12.67
N ALA A 69 -0.04 -7.57 11.82
CA ALA A 69 1.29 -6.98 11.88
C ALA A 69 1.22 -5.46 11.73
N LEU A 70 1.79 -4.74 12.69
CA LEU A 70 1.72 -3.28 12.84
C LEU A 70 3.10 -2.61 12.74
N GLY A 71 4.10 -3.30 12.19
CA GLY A 71 5.50 -2.86 12.17
C GLY A 71 6.01 -2.35 10.82
N HIS A 72 5.17 -2.19 9.81
CA HIS A 72 5.61 -1.90 8.45
C HIS A 72 6.22 -0.49 8.28
N SER A 73 5.92 0.46 9.18
CA SER A 73 6.60 1.76 9.21
C SER A 73 8.11 1.62 9.42
N ALA A 74 8.56 0.66 10.25
CA ALA A 74 9.97 0.40 10.46
C ALA A 74 10.65 -0.17 9.20
N PHE A 75 10.01 -1.10 8.48
CA PHE A 75 10.53 -1.59 7.19
C PHE A 75 10.61 -0.48 6.15
N MET A 76 9.63 0.40 6.11
CA MET A 76 9.67 1.60 5.26
C MET A 76 10.83 2.50 5.66
N GLY A 77 11.07 2.71 6.96
CA GLY A 77 12.22 3.47 7.47
C GLY A 77 13.56 2.83 7.08
N ILE A 78 13.70 1.50 7.23
CA ILE A 78 14.92 0.78 6.80
C ILE A 78 15.21 1.06 5.33
N GLY A 79 14.22 0.90 4.45
CA GLY A 79 14.38 1.16 3.02
C GLY A 79 14.76 2.61 2.72
N ALA A 80 14.13 3.57 3.40
CA ALA A 80 14.40 4.99 3.21
C ALA A 80 15.83 5.37 3.63
N PHE A 81 16.30 4.90 4.81
CA PHE A 81 17.65 5.19 5.28
C PHE A 81 18.74 4.47 4.48
N VAL A 82 18.52 3.22 4.06
CA VAL A 82 19.44 2.53 3.15
C VAL A 82 19.56 3.29 1.84
N THR A 83 18.44 3.77 1.29
CA THR A 83 18.45 4.59 0.08
C THR A 83 19.19 5.88 0.29
N ALA A 84 18.88 6.64 1.35
CA ALA A 84 19.52 7.92 1.64
C ALA A 84 21.03 7.77 1.84
N SER A 85 21.48 6.70 2.51
CA SER A 85 22.91 6.43 2.70
C SER A 85 23.60 6.10 1.37
N MET A 86 23.03 5.22 0.56
CA MET A 86 23.68 4.79 -0.68
C MET A 86 23.70 5.89 -1.74
N VAL A 87 22.64 6.66 -1.85
CA VAL A 87 22.58 7.78 -2.80
C VAL A 87 23.49 8.92 -2.35
N GLN A 88 23.45 9.33 -1.05
CA GLN A 88 24.20 10.49 -0.58
C GLN A 88 25.68 10.21 -0.32
N ASP A 89 26.03 9.05 0.25
CA ASP A 89 27.39 8.74 0.65
C ASP A 89 28.19 8.02 -0.44
N GLU A 90 27.53 7.12 -1.19
CA GLU A 90 28.16 6.26 -2.20
C GLU A 90 27.91 6.75 -3.63
N ASN A 91 27.10 7.80 -3.83
CA ASN A 91 26.71 8.36 -5.14
C ASN A 91 26.08 7.30 -6.08
N TRP A 92 25.25 6.41 -5.52
CA TRP A 92 24.54 5.41 -6.30
C TRP A 92 23.23 5.98 -6.84
N ASP A 93 22.89 5.63 -8.08
CA ASP A 93 21.58 5.92 -8.65
C ASP A 93 20.47 5.13 -7.96
N TYR A 94 19.27 5.68 -7.87
CA TYR A 94 18.10 5.01 -7.29
C TYR A 94 17.82 3.63 -7.89
N TRP A 95 18.13 3.40 -9.17
CA TRP A 95 17.98 2.11 -9.83
C TRP A 95 18.98 1.05 -9.37
N GLN A 96 20.18 1.47 -9.01
CA GLN A 96 21.21 0.61 -8.44
C GLN A 96 20.90 0.24 -7.00
N VAL A 97 20.31 1.19 -6.25
CA VAL A 97 19.90 0.99 -4.85
C VAL A 97 18.68 0.08 -4.73
N LEU A 98 17.79 0.06 -5.70
CA LEU A 98 16.54 -0.70 -5.68
C LEU A 98 16.71 -2.19 -5.32
N PRO A 99 17.58 -2.98 -5.97
CA PRO A 99 17.79 -4.39 -5.61
C PRO A 99 18.36 -4.55 -4.19
N VAL A 100 19.21 -3.63 -3.74
CA VAL A 100 19.79 -3.68 -2.40
C VAL A 100 18.70 -3.47 -1.35
N VAL A 101 17.84 -2.47 -1.53
CA VAL A 101 16.73 -2.19 -0.61
C VAL A 101 15.77 -3.38 -0.54
N LEU A 102 15.47 -4.02 -1.67
CA LEU A 102 14.61 -5.21 -1.68
C LEU A 102 15.24 -6.38 -0.92
N ILE A 103 16.55 -6.61 -1.10
CA ILE A 103 17.28 -7.69 -0.41
C ILE A 103 17.40 -7.38 1.09
N VAL A 104 17.77 -6.16 1.46
CA VAL A 104 17.87 -5.75 2.88
C VAL A 104 16.50 -5.87 3.55
N GLY A 105 15.44 -5.37 2.92
CA GLY A 105 14.08 -5.51 3.43
C GLY A 105 13.65 -6.96 3.60
N PHE A 106 13.98 -7.83 2.63
CA PHE A 106 13.71 -9.27 2.71
C PHE A 106 14.46 -9.93 3.87
N ILE A 107 15.77 -9.68 3.99
CA ILE A 107 16.61 -10.24 5.08
C ILE A 107 16.09 -9.79 6.45
N MET A 108 15.81 -8.49 6.61
CA MET A 108 15.26 -7.96 7.85
C MET A 108 13.88 -8.54 8.14
N GLY A 109 13.06 -8.75 7.11
CA GLY A 109 11.78 -9.44 7.22
C GLY A 109 11.92 -10.89 7.70
N VAL A 110 12.94 -11.63 7.26
CA VAL A 110 13.24 -12.98 7.76
C VAL A 110 13.73 -12.92 9.21
N ILE A 111 14.69 -12.03 9.53
CA ILE A 111 15.26 -11.91 10.87
C ILE A 111 14.20 -11.57 11.91
N ILE A 112 13.34 -10.62 11.63
CA ILE A 112 12.29 -10.16 12.54
C ILE A 112 11.09 -11.12 12.49
N GLY A 113 10.76 -11.65 11.32
CA GLY A 113 9.63 -12.57 11.12
C GLY A 113 9.81 -13.91 11.81
N LEU A 114 11.01 -14.50 11.78
CA LEU A 114 11.24 -15.81 12.40
C LEU A 114 10.89 -15.86 13.90
N PRO A 115 11.35 -14.95 14.77
CA PRO A 115 10.94 -14.93 16.17
C PRO A 115 9.50 -14.47 16.34
N ALA A 116 9.04 -13.48 15.57
CA ALA A 116 7.71 -12.92 15.66
C ALA A 116 6.62 -13.95 15.30
N LEU A 117 6.88 -14.83 14.34
CA LEU A 117 5.93 -15.86 13.91
C LEU A 117 5.83 -17.08 14.82
N ARG A 118 6.72 -17.22 15.81
CA ARG A 118 6.57 -18.19 16.91
C ARG A 118 5.43 -17.81 17.84
N VAL A 119 5.04 -16.55 17.84
CA VAL A 119 3.99 -15.98 18.67
C VAL A 119 2.72 -15.88 17.83
N LYS A 120 1.57 -16.32 18.36
CA LYS A 120 0.30 -16.37 17.62
C LYS A 120 -0.62 -15.18 17.98
N GLY A 121 -1.44 -14.79 17.01
CA GLY A 121 -2.54 -13.84 17.24
C GLY A 121 -2.08 -12.45 17.67
N LEU A 122 -2.66 -11.94 18.76
CA LEU A 122 -2.45 -10.58 19.26
C LEU A 122 -0.99 -10.29 19.68
N TYR A 123 -0.26 -11.30 20.14
CA TYR A 123 1.13 -11.12 20.53
C TYR A 123 2.04 -10.76 19.35
N LEU A 124 1.76 -11.24 18.15
CA LEU A 124 2.48 -10.83 16.94
C LEU A 124 2.31 -9.33 16.70
N ALA A 125 1.09 -8.82 16.86
CA ALA A 125 0.81 -7.38 16.74
C ALA A 125 1.62 -6.58 17.77
N LEU A 126 1.70 -7.03 19.03
CA LEU A 126 2.47 -6.34 20.07
C LEU A 126 3.97 -6.28 19.74
N VAL A 127 4.58 -7.37 19.25
CA VAL A 127 5.99 -7.40 18.85
C VAL A 127 6.24 -6.43 17.68
N THR A 128 5.35 -6.41 16.69
CA THR A 128 5.49 -5.53 15.52
C THR A 128 5.20 -4.07 15.85
N ILE A 129 4.30 -3.76 16.81
CA ILE A 129 4.12 -2.42 17.37
C ILE A 129 5.40 -1.95 18.08
N ALA A 130 5.99 -2.81 18.92
CA ALA A 130 7.24 -2.48 19.60
C ALA A 130 8.35 -2.17 18.60
N GLN A 131 8.45 -2.92 17.49
CA GLN A 131 9.39 -2.64 16.40
C GLN A 131 9.17 -1.24 15.81
N ALA A 132 7.92 -0.86 15.50
CA ALA A 132 7.61 0.46 14.96
C ALA A 132 7.87 1.60 15.94
N ALA A 133 7.64 1.36 17.24
CA ALA A 133 7.87 2.34 18.30
C ALA A 133 9.36 2.58 18.58
N VAL A 134 10.17 1.51 18.53
CA VAL A 134 11.61 1.56 18.83
C VAL A 134 12.42 2.07 17.63
N PHE A 135 11.94 1.90 16.39
CA PHE A 135 12.68 2.23 15.18
C PHE A 135 13.23 3.68 15.15
N PRO A 136 12.45 4.74 15.49
CA PRO A 136 12.98 6.12 15.51
C PRO A 136 14.13 6.32 16.51
N THR A 137 14.15 5.53 17.59
CA THR A 137 15.24 5.56 18.58
C THR A 137 16.47 4.82 18.06
N LEU A 138 16.27 3.67 17.37
CA LEU A 138 17.39 2.88 16.84
C LEU A 138 18.23 3.65 15.82
N VAL A 139 17.60 4.47 14.98
CA VAL A 139 18.33 5.27 13.97
C VAL A 139 19.16 6.40 14.58
N ASN A 140 18.97 6.71 15.86
CA ASN A 140 19.69 7.75 16.59
C ASN A 140 20.81 7.17 17.48
N ILE A 141 21.09 5.87 17.44
CA ILE A 141 22.12 5.24 18.29
C ILE A 141 23.51 5.53 17.72
N ASP A 142 24.33 6.24 18.49
CA ASP A 142 25.70 6.59 18.11
C ASP A 142 26.70 5.44 18.35
N GLU A 143 26.49 4.64 19.39
CA GLU A 143 27.43 3.57 19.79
C GLU A 143 27.66 2.51 18.73
N LEU A 144 26.69 2.31 17.83
CA LEU A 144 26.80 1.37 16.71
C LEU A 144 27.20 2.05 15.40
N GLY A 145 27.49 3.34 15.40
CA GLY A 145 27.76 4.12 14.20
C GLY A 145 26.55 4.28 13.28
N ILE A 146 25.35 3.95 13.76
CA ILE A 146 24.10 4.04 12.99
C ILE A 146 23.77 5.52 12.74
N ALA A 147 23.83 6.36 13.77
CA ALA A 147 23.54 7.78 13.67
C ALA A 147 24.46 8.51 12.66
N ALA A 148 25.71 8.10 12.53
CA ALA A 148 26.63 8.64 11.55
C ALA A 148 26.16 8.40 10.10
N ARG A 149 25.54 7.25 9.84
CA ARG A 149 25.01 6.90 8.51
C ARG A 149 23.58 7.40 8.26
N THR A 150 22.77 7.52 9.29
CA THR A 150 21.37 7.94 9.21
C THR A 150 21.18 9.46 9.37
N GLY A 151 22.23 10.18 9.81
CA GLY A 151 22.15 11.58 10.20
C GLY A 151 21.56 11.79 11.61
N GLY A 152 21.29 10.70 12.35
CA GLY A 152 20.79 10.73 13.71
C GLY A 152 19.50 11.55 13.88
N PRO A 153 19.41 12.36 14.96
CA PRO A 153 18.24 13.19 15.23
C PRO A 153 17.93 14.24 14.14
N ASN A 154 18.96 14.66 13.40
CA ASN A 154 18.82 15.68 12.35
C ASN A 154 18.27 15.10 11.03
N GLY A 155 18.25 13.76 10.90
CA GLY A 155 17.88 13.10 9.65
C GLY A 155 18.95 13.25 8.56
N LYS A 156 18.66 12.69 7.39
CA LYS A 156 19.57 12.67 6.25
C LYS A 156 18.93 13.26 5.01
N GLY A 157 19.51 14.31 4.47
CA GLY A 157 19.13 14.87 3.18
C GLY A 157 19.78 14.09 2.05
N VAL A 158 19.09 14.01 0.91
CA VAL A 158 19.63 13.52 -0.35
C VAL A 158 19.64 14.71 -1.29
N SER A 159 20.84 15.21 -1.57
CA SER A 159 21.06 16.42 -2.38
C SER A 159 21.04 16.14 -3.88
N GLU A 160 20.89 14.88 -4.28
CA GLU A 160 20.82 14.52 -5.70
C GLU A 160 19.51 15.01 -6.30
N GLU A 161 19.59 16.00 -7.17
CA GLU A 161 18.45 16.40 -7.99
C GLU A 161 18.16 15.29 -8.99
N VAL A 162 16.96 14.71 -8.87
CA VAL A 162 16.46 13.71 -9.82
C VAL A 162 16.08 14.45 -11.11
N ILE A 163 17.07 14.62 -11.99
CA ILE A 163 16.91 15.30 -13.29
C ILE A 163 16.48 14.27 -14.33
N ALA A 164 15.48 14.63 -15.13
CA ALA A 164 15.03 13.78 -16.23
C ALA A 164 16.13 13.71 -17.32
N PRO A 165 16.54 12.51 -17.76
CA PRO A 165 17.37 12.38 -18.94
C PRO A 165 16.68 12.97 -20.17
N GLY A 166 17.41 13.64 -21.06
CA GLY A 166 16.84 14.35 -22.22
C GLY A 166 15.98 13.47 -23.13
N PHE A 167 16.23 12.15 -23.18
CA PHE A 167 15.37 11.23 -23.94
C PHE A 167 14.00 10.96 -23.31
N LEU A 168 13.75 11.41 -22.08
CA LEU A 168 12.47 11.28 -21.36
C LEU A 168 11.68 12.60 -21.29
N GLU A 169 12.17 13.67 -21.90
CA GLU A 169 11.47 14.97 -21.95
C GLU A 169 10.12 14.90 -22.68
N TRP A 170 9.92 13.88 -23.53
CA TRP A 170 8.61 13.62 -24.17
C TRP A 170 7.52 13.17 -23.20
N LEU A 171 7.86 12.80 -21.95
CA LEU A 171 6.88 12.41 -20.95
C LEU A 171 6.02 13.61 -20.51
N PRO A 172 4.70 13.42 -20.36
CA PRO A 172 3.80 14.49 -19.96
C PRO A 172 4.22 15.18 -18.67
N GLY A 173 4.36 16.51 -18.72
CA GLY A 173 4.66 17.35 -17.57
C GLY A 173 6.12 17.44 -17.15
N VAL A 174 7.04 16.75 -17.84
CA VAL A 174 8.48 16.74 -17.49
C VAL A 174 9.18 18.04 -17.92
N GLU A 175 8.62 18.81 -18.85
CA GLU A 175 9.20 20.06 -19.32
C GLU A 175 9.06 21.23 -18.31
N GLY A 176 10.07 22.08 -18.23
CA GLY A 176 10.04 23.33 -17.48
C GLY A 176 10.06 23.20 -15.96
N ALA A 177 9.47 24.16 -15.24
CA ALA A 177 9.49 24.23 -13.76
C ALA A 177 8.82 23.04 -13.04
N ARG A 178 8.04 22.23 -13.76
CA ARG A 178 7.39 21.02 -13.23
C ARG A 178 8.25 19.76 -13.39
N GLY A 179 9.33 19.84 -14.17
CA GLY A 179 10.10 18.69 -14.66
C GLY A 179 10.53 17.73 -13.57
N GLY A 180 11.12 18.24 -12.49
CA GLY A 180 11.64 17.39 -11.41
C GLY A 180 10.54 16.64 -10.62
N SER A 181 9.40 17.26 -10.35
CA SER A 181 8.28 16.63 -9.63
C SER A 181 7.54 15.63 -10.52
N ALA A 182 7.33 15.94 -11.78
CA ALA A 182 6.67 15.07 -12.75
C ALA A 182 7.55 13.86 -13.10
N TYR A 183 8.85 14.04 -13.22
CA TYR A 183 9.76 12.92 -13.46
C TYR A 183 9.78 11.93 -12.29
N ARG A 184 9.86 12.42 -11.04
CA ARG A 184 9.70 11.57 -9.84
C ARG A 184 8.37 10.84 -9.82
N TYR A 185 7.29 11.51 -10.23
CA TYR A 185 5.98 10.89 -10.37
C TYR A 185 6.02 9.68 -11.32
N TRP A 186 6.63 9.81 -12.51
CA TRP A 186 6.72 8.72 -13.47
C TRP A 186 7.54 7.54 -12.96
N ILE A 187 8.65 7.79 -12.25
CA ILE A 187 9.44 6.73 -11.62
C ILE A 187 8.57 5.98 -10.60
N ILE A 188 7.85 6.71 -9.74
CA ILE A 188 6.96 6.14 -8.71
C ILE A 188 5.83 5.31 -9.37
N VAL A 189 5.22 5.80 -10.44
CA VAL A 189 4.18 5.07 -11.18
C VAL A 189 4.71 3.78 -11.79
N VAL A 190 5.90 3.80 -12.38
CA VAL A 190 6.55 2.60 -12.94
C VAL A 190 6.86 1.59 -11.84
N MET A 191 7.45 2.03 -10.72
CA MET A 191 7.74 1.16 -9.57
C MET A 191 6.46 0.55 -8.99
N LEU A 192 5.40 1.35 -8.83
CA LEU A 192 4.08 0.88 -8.41
C LEU A 192 3.52 -0.16 -9.38
N GLY A 193 3.56 0.12 -10.69
CA GLY A 193 3.09 -0.79 -11.73
C GLY A 193 3.79 -2.15 -11.69
N ILE A 194 5.12 -2.14 -11.59
CA ILE A 194 5.93 -3.36 -11.45
C ILE A 194 5.53 -4.10 -10.16
N THR A 195 5.38 -3.38 -9.05
CA THR A 195 4.99 -3.96 -7.76
C THR A 195 3.62 -4.64 -7.85
N LEU A 196 2.63 -3.98 -8.46
CA LEU A 196 1.29 -4.54 -8.65
C LEU A 196 1.31 -5.81 -9.51
N LEU A 197 2.12 -5.82 -10.58
CA LEU A 197 2.30 -6.99 -11.44
C LEU A 197 2.95 -8.15 -10.69
N LEU A 198 4.03 -7.88 -9.94
CA LEU A 198 4.74 -8.89 -9.16
C LEU A 198 3.83 -9.51 -8.09
N ILE A 199 3.10 -8.69 -7.35
CA ILE A 199 2.20 -9.18 -6.29
C ILE A 199 0.98 -9.92 -6.87
N THR A 200 0.42 -9.47 -7.99
CA THR A 200 -0.65 -10.20 -8.67
C THR A 200 -0.18 -11.58 -9.11
N ASN A 201 1.03 -11.69 -9.67
CA ASN A 201 1.62 -12.96 -10.07
C ASN A 201 1.98 -13.83 -8.87
N TYR A 202 2.52 -13.22 -7.78
CA TYR A 202 2.80 -13.91 -6.53
C TYR A 202 1.54 -14.56 -5.96
N LEU A 203 0.45 -13.83 -5.83
CA LEU A 203 -0.81 -14.35 -5.29
C LEU A 203 -1.42 -15.48 -6.13
N ARG A 204 -1.16 -15.50 -7.44
CA ARG A 204 -1.57 -16.59 -8.36
C ARG A 204 -0.63 -17.79 -8.32
N SER A 205 0.57 -17.65 -7.80
CA SER A 205 1.58 -18.71 -7.71
C SER A 205 1.26 -19.76 -6.65
N ARG A 206 2.03 -20.85 -6.59
CA ARG A 206 1.88 -21.88 -5.54
C ARG A 206 2.03 -21.33 -4.12
N PRO A 207 3.11 -20.55 -3.80
CA PRO A 207 3.22 -19.95 -2.47
C PRO A 207 2.10 -18.95 -2.15
N GLY A 208 1.63 -18.15 -3.10
CA GLY A 208 0.52 -17.23 -2.88
C GLY A 208 -0.78 -17.96 -2.53
N ARG A 209 -1.09 -19.06 -3.22
CA ARG A 209 -2.26 -19.90 -2.87
C ARG A 209 -2.13 -20.56 -1.50
N ALA A 210 -0.92 -20.95 -1.09
CA ALA A 210 -0.67 -21.46 0.26
C ALA A 210 -0.96 -20.40 1.34
N VAL A 211 -0.55 -19.14 1.10
CA VAL A 211 -0.85 -18.01 2.00
C VAL A 211 -2.36 -17.79 2.15
N LEU A 212 -3.12 -17.81 1.05
CA LEU A 212 -4.58 -17.67 1.08
C LEU A 212 -5.24 -18.85 1.83
N ALA A 213 -4.77 -20.09 1.62
CA ALA A 213 -5.26 -21.25 2.35
C ALA A 213 -5.01 -21.15 3.87
N ILE A 214 -3.84 -20.62 4.28
CA ILE A 214 -3.53 -20.35 5.70
C ILE A 214 -4.50 -19.34 6.30
N ARG A 215 -4.81 -18.28 5.56
CA ARG A 215 -5.77 -17.26 5.99
C ARG A 215 -7.16 -17.85 6.24
N ASP A 216 -7.63 -18.69 5.33
CA ASP A 216 -8.99 -19.26 5.40
C ASP A 216 -9.08 -20.32 6.51
N ASN A 217 -8.10 -21.24 6.61
CA ASN A 217 -8.01 -22.25 7.67
C ASN A 217 -6.58 -22.74 7.83
N GLU A 218 -5.90 -22.31 8.89
CA GLU A 218 -4.50 -22.69 9.18
C GLU A 218 -4.33 -24.19 9.40
N ALA A 219 -5.25 -24.82 10.17
CA ALA A 219 -5.20 -26.25 10.44
C ALA A 219 -5.45 -27.07 9.16
N GLY A 220 -6.43 -26.66 8.36
CA GLY A 220 -6.71 -27.30 7.07
C GLY A 220 -5.52 -27.21 6.11
N ALA A 221 -4.88 -26.04 6.00
CA ALA A 221 -3.70 -25.87 5.17
C ALA A 221 -2.56 -26.83 5.57
N ALA A 222 -2.34 -27.02 6.87
CA ALA A 222 -1.34 -27.96 7.39
C ALA A 222 -1.63 -29.41 6.99
N VAL A 223 -2.89 -29.85 7.08
CA VAL A 223 -3.32 -31.21 6.68
C VAL A 223 -3.08 -31.44 5.19
N TYR A 224 -3.25 -30.41 4.35
CA TYR A 224 -2.95 -30.48 2.92
C TYR A 224 -1.46 -30.30 2.56
N GLY A 225 -0.57 -30.37 3.57
CA GLY A 225 0.89 -30.39 3.38
C GLY A 225 1.54 -29.02 3.23
N VAL A 226 0.85 -27.91 3.55
CA VAL A 226 1.46 -26.58 3.56
C VAL A 226 2.38 -26.46 4.77
N ASN A 227 3.67 -26.15 4.54
CA ASN A 227 4.62 -25.83 5.60
C ASN A 227 4.33 -24.43 6.14
N LEU A 228 3.56 -24.35 7.23
CA LEU A 228 3.09 -23.10 7.82
C LEU A 228 4.21 -22.12 8.18
N PRO A 229 5.27 -22.54 8.94
CA PRO A 229 6.37 -21.64 9.29
C PRO A 229 7.04 -21.01 8.07
N VAL A 230 7.37 -21.83 7.07
CA VAL A 230 8.04 -21.36 5.84
C VAL A 230 7.12 -20.41 5.06
N ALA A 231 5.86 -20.80 4.85
CA ALA A 231 4.93 -19.95 4.09
C ALA A 231 4.68 -18.59 4.76
N LYS A 232 4.50 -18.58 6.08
CA LYS A 232 4.31 -17.34 6.86
C LYS A 232 5.57 -16.48 6.84
N THR A 233 6.76 -17.06 7.10
CA THR A 233 8.04 -16.31 7.09
C THR A 233 8.32 -15.71 5.72
N MET A 234 8.15 -16.47 4.64
CA MET A 234 8.37 -15.98 3.28
C MET A 234 7.41 -14.86 2.91
N ASN A 235 6.11 -15.00 3.25
CA ASN A 235 5.15 -13.94 3.00
C ASN A 235 5.47 -12.67 3.79
N PHE A 236 5.90 -12.81 5.05
CA PHE A 236 6.32 -11.68 5.88
C PHE A 236 7.59 -11.01 5.32
N ALA A 237 8.58 -11.78 4.86
CA ALA A 237 9.80 -11.26 4.27
C ALA A 237 9.54 -10.53 2.95
N ILE A 238 8.67 -11.05 2.07
CA ILE A 238 8.24 -10.37 0.85
C ILE A 238 7.51 -9.05 1.20
N SER A 239 6.64 -9.09 2.19
CA SER A 239 5.94 -7.90 2.69
C SER A 239 6.91 -6.84 3.24
N ALA A 240 7.91 -7.24 4.03
CA ALA A 240 8.96 -6.35 4.54
C ALA A 240 9.80 -5.74 3.39
N SER A 241 10.12 -6.53 2.38
CA SER A 241 10.80 -6.07 1.16
C SER A 241 10.00 -4.98 0.44
N LEU A 242 8.67 -5.15 0.31
CA LEU A 242 7.79 -4.12 -0.25
C LEU A 242 7.67 -2.88 0.64
N GLY A 243 7.66 -3.06 1.96
CA GLY A 243 7.74 -1.95 2.91
C GLY A 243 9.01 -1.12 2.70
N SER A 244 10.15 -1.79 2.52
CA SER A 244 11.43 -1.15 2.22
C SER A 244 11.42 -0.46 0.86
N LEU A 245 10.79 -1.04 -0.16
CA LEU A 245 10.57 -0.40 -1.46
C LEU A 245 9.77 0.91 -1.31
N ALA A 246 8.70 0.90 -0.52
CA ALA A 246 7.95 2.12 -0.22
C ALA A 246 8.83 3.18 0.47
N GLY A 247 9.80 2.75 1.29
CA GLY A 247 10.81 3.62 1.88
C GLY A 247 11.74 4.26 0.87
N LEU A 248 12.22 3.50 -0.12
CA LEU A 248 13.00 4.02 -1.25
C LEU A 248 12.18 5.09 -2.01
N MET A 249 10.93 4.76 -2.34
CA MET A 249 10.05 5.70 -3.04
C MET A 249 9.76 6.96 -2.20
N TRP A 250 9.68 6.83 -0.88
CA TRP A 250 9.55 7.97 0.05
C TRP A 250 10.77 8.87 0.01
N CYS A 251 11.99 8.29 0.03
CA CYS A 251 13.24 9.03 -0.08
C CYS A 251 13.32 9.77 -1.43
N LEU A 252 12.95 9.12 -2.52
CA LEU A 252 12.89 9.69 -3.86
C LEU A 252 11.92 10.90 -3.95
N ASP A 253 10.75 10.82 -3.29
CA ASP A 253 9.74 11.89 -3.31
C ASP A 253 10.16 13.09 -2.47
N LYS A 254 10.63 12.84 -1.23
CA LYS A 254 10.94 13.89 -0.26
C LYS A 254 12.34 14.48 -0.37
N GLY A 255 13.33 13.71 -0.84
CA GLY A 255 14.76 14.08 -0.79
C GLY A 255 15.31 14.26 0.64
N PHE A 256 14.55 13.84 1.64
CA PHE A 256 14.93 13.94 3.06
C PHE A 256 14.27 12.82 3.86
N VAL A 257 15.04 12.24 4.80
CA VAL A 257 14.60 11.11 5.62
C VAL A 257 14.95 11.39 7.08
N ALA A 258 13.96 11.32 7.97
CA ALA A 258 14.14 11.44 9.41
C ALA A 258 13.49 10.26 10.14
N GLY A 259 14.05 9.86 11.28
CA GLY A 259 13.47 8.78 12.10
C GLY A 259 12.04 9.05 12.51
N GLN A 260 11.70 10.31 12.72
CA GLN A 260 10.35 10.76 13.10
C GLN A 260 9.28 10.56 12.00
N ASP A 261 9.69 10.35 10.73
CA ASP A 261 8.75 10.02 9.65
C ASP A 261 8.18 8.61 9.79
N PHE A 262 8.90 7.67 10.42
CA PHE A 262 8.58 6.23 10.47
C PHE A 262 8.15 5.76 11.85
N THR A 263 7.31 6.54 12.50
CA THR A 263 6.80 6.24 13.84
C THR A 263 5.69 5.19 13.82
N PHE A 264 5.29 4.75 15.00
CA PHE A 264 4.08 3.93 15.20
C PHE A 264 2.80 4.59 14.63
N LEU A 265 2.72 5.93 14.62
CA LEU A 265 1.59 6.64 14.02
C LEU A 265 1.45 6.37 12.51
N LEU A 266 2.57 6.33 11.79
CA LEU A 266 2.54 5.95 10.37
C LEU A 266 2.04 4.51 10.21
N ALA A 267 2.44 3.58 11.09
CA ALA A 267 1.95 2.20 11.03
C ALA A 267 0.42 2.13 11.21
N ILE A 268 -0.15 2.96 12.09
CA ILE A 268 -1.61 3.09 12.25
C ILE A 268 -2.22 3.64 10.95
N ASP A 269 -1.67 4.70 10.37
CA ASP A 269 -2.18 5.30 9.12
C ASP A 269 -2.20 4.27 7.97
N LEU A 270 -1.20 3.39 7.88
CA LEU A 270 -1.16 2.32 6.87
C LEU A 270 -2.30 1.30 7.08
N ILE A 271 -2.61 0.94 8.33
CA ILE A 271 -3.74 0.03 8.63
C ILE A 271 -5.07 0.70 8.38
N ILE A 272 -5.22 1.96 8.76
CA ILE A 272 -6.42 2.72 8.45
C ILE A 272 -6.65 2.75 6.95
N GLY A 273 -5.61 3.07 6.17
CA GLY A 273 -5.66 3.02 4.71
C GLY A 273 -6.04 1.65 4.16
N LEU A 274 -5.51 0.58 4.75
CA LEU A 274 -5.86 -0.79 4.38
C LEU A 274 -7.34 -1.11 4.64
N VAL A 275 -7.85 -0.78 5.82
CA VAL A 275 -9.24 -1.07 6.20
C VAL A 275 -10.21 -0.26 5.34
N LEU A 276 -9.96 1.04 5.18
CA LEU A 276 -10.79 1.93 4.38
C LEU A 276 -10.75 1.59 2.88
N GLY A 277 -9.59 1.23 2.37
CA GLY A 277 -9.45 0.81 0.97
C GLY A 277 -10.11 -0.52 0.67
N GLY A 278 -9.96 -1.50 1.56
CA GLY A 278 -10.54 -2.85 1.46
C GLY A 278 -9.50 -3.94 1.67
N VAL A 279 -9.55 -4.57 2.83
CA VAL A 279 -8.65 -5.65 3.26
C VAL A 279 -8.68 -6.84 2.30
N GLY A 280 -7.52 -7.40 1.97
CA GLY A 280 -7.41 -8.57 1.09
C GLY A 280 -7.66 -8.26 -0.39
N THR A 281 -7.60 -6.99 -0.80
CA THR A 281 -7.73 -6.59 -2.20
C THR A 281 -6.57 -5.70 -2.63
N ILE A 282 -5.97 -5.97 -3.80
CA ILE A 282 -4.87 -5.15 -4.35
C ILE A 282 -5.36 -3.73 -4.65
N GLN A 283 -6.56 -3.61 -5.22
CA GLN A 283 -7.18 -2.32 -5.52
C GLN A 283 -7.45 -1.49 -4.26
N GLY A 284 -7.80 -2.18 -3.15
CA GLY A 284 -7.97 -1.53 -1.85
C GLY A 284 -6.72 -0.84 -1.35
N SER A 285 -5.54 -1.40 -1.59
CA SER A 285 -4.28 -0.77 -1.19
C SER A 285 -4.03 0.55 -1.95
N LEU A 286 -4.38 0.62 -3.24
CA LEU A 286 -4.29 1.86 -4.04
C LEU A 286 -5.25 2.93 -3.53
N VAL A 287 -6.52 2.55 -3.36
CA VAL A 287 -7.55 3.48 -2.87
C VAL A 287 -7.23 3.93 -1.45
N GLY A 288 -6.71 3.04 -0.61
CA GLY A 288 -6.29 3.36 0.76
C GLY A 288 -5.19 4.41 0.82
N GLY A 289 -4.16 4.31 -0.03
CA GLY A 289 -3.09 5.31 -0.10
C GLY A 289 -3.58 6.69 -0.53
N LEU A 290 -4.43 6.73 -1.55
CA LEU A 290 -5.10 7.96 -1.96
C LEU A 290 -5.92 8.55 -0.81
N PHE A 291 -6.73 7.73 -0.15
CA PHE A 291 -7.61 8.17 0.92
C PHE A 291 -6.84 8.77 2.10
N VAL A 292 -5.77 8.10 2.56
CA VAL A 292 -4.95 8.58 3.69
C VAL A 292 -4.40 9.98 3.44
N VAL A 293 -3.88 10.24 2.24
CA VAL A 293 -3.30 11.55 1.92
C VAL A 293 -4.37 12.62 1.81
N TRP A 294 -5.47 12.35 1.09
CA TRP A 294 -6.51 13.37 0.88
C TRP A 294 -7.30 13.68 2.13
N VAL A 295 -7.60 12.68 2.96
CA VAL A 295 -8.31 12.94 4.23
C VAL A 295 -7.43 13.71 5.20
N ASN A 296 -6.14 13.40 5.29
CA ASN A 296 -5.22 14.20 6.09
C ASN A 296 -5.14 15.67 5.60
N ASP A 297 -5.11 15.90 4.29
CA ASP A 297 -5.10 17.26 3.73
C ASP A 297 -6.43 17.98 3.99
N LEU A 298 -7.54 17.30 3.80
CA LEU A 298 -8.88 17.86 4.09
C LEU A 298 -9.03 18.24 5.56
N THR A 299 -8.54 17.39 6.46
CA THR A 299 -8.65 17.62 7.92
C THR A 299 -7.84 18.84 8.35
N LYS A 300 -6.67 19.08 7.73
CA LYS A 300 -5.85 20.27 8.00
C LYS A 300 -6.53 21.59 7.60
N ARG A 301 -7.44 21.54 6.63
CA ARG A 301 -8.20 22.72 6.17
C ARG A 301 -9.38 23.03 7.08
N ILE A 302 -9.77 22.14 7.98
CA ILE A 302 -10.86 22.32 8.92
C ILE A 302 -10.33 23.08 10.13
N SER A 303 -10.71 24.34 10.28
CA SER A 303 -10.53 25.13 11.51
C SER A 303 -11.89 25.33 12.15
N VAL A 304 -12.07 24.85 13.37
CA VAL A 304 -13.33 25.04 14.14
C VAL A 304 -13.11 26.14 15.18
N PRO A 305 -13.71 27.32 15.01
CA PRO A 305 -13.66 28.36 16.02
C PRO A 305 -14.57 27.98 17.20
N LEU A 306 -13.98 27.67 18.34
CA LEU A 306 -14.65 27.41 19.61
C LEU A 306 -14.51 28.65 20.53
N GLY A 307 -15.15 29.74 20.18
CA GLY A 307 -15.12 30.97 20.94
C GLY A 307 -13.72 31.57 21.08
N LEU A 308 -13.13 31.48 22.29
CA LEU A 308 -11.77 31.99 22.58
C LEU A 308 -10.60 31.10 22.03
N TYR A 309 -10.89 29.89 21.57
CA TYR A 309 -9.90 28.94 21.03
C TYR A 309 -10.27 28.53 19.61
N THR A 310 -9.32 28.60 18.70
CA THR A 310 -9.43 27.97 17.38
C THR A 310 -8.75 26.62 17.43
N LEU A 311 -9.52 25.55 17.26
CA LEU A 311 -8.96 24.22 17.06
C LEU A 311 -8.47 24.13 15.61
N ASN A 312 -7.15 24.21 15.41
CA ASN A 312 -6.53 24.06 14.10
C ASN A 312 -6.44 22.58 13.74
N GLY A 313 -6.78 22.24 12.50
CA GLY A 313 -6.74 20.90 11.98
C GLY A 313 -5.34 20.27 11.87
N ASP A 314 -4.26 21.01 12.17
CA ASP A 314 -2.88 20.52 12.16
C ASP A 314 -2.46 19.77 13.45
N GLY A 315 -3.36 19.66 14.42
CA GLY A 315 -3.05 19.11 15.75
C GLY A 315 -3.72 17.76 16.04
N PRO A 316 -3.93 17.47 17.34
CA PRO A 316 -4.63 16.27 17.80
C PRO A 316 -6.06 16.12 17.24
N LEU A 317 -6.71 17.24 16.88
CA LEU A 317 -8.04 17.26 16.28
C LEU A 317 -8.07 16.54 14.92
N ALA A 318 -7.04 16.70 14.09
CA ALA A 318 -6.94 15.98 12.82
C ALA A 318 -6.98 14.47 13.02
N LYS A 319 -6.23 13.97 14.00
CA LYS A 319 -6.19 12.53 14.32
C LYS A 319 -7.51 12.03 14.91
N ALA A 320 -8.20 12.85 15.71
CA ALA A 320 -9.52 12.53 16.26
C ALA A 320 -10.58 12.45 15.15
N ILE A 321 -10.59 13.40 14.21
CA ILE A 321 -11.49 13.38 13.05
C ILE A 321 -11.18 12.18 12.16
N PHE A 322 -9.91 11.88 11.91
CA PHE A 322 -9.50 10.74 11.14
C PHE A 322 -9.94 9.41 11.77
N GLY A 323 -9.79 9.28 13.11
CA GLY A 323 -10.30 8.14 13.87
C GLY A 323 -11.84 8.03 13.83
N LEU A 324 -12.56 9.15 13.91
CA LEU A 324 -14.01 9.16 13.78
C LEU A 324 -14.47 8.73 12.39
N ILE A 325 -13.82 9.23 11.33
CA ILE A 325 -14.07 8.82 9.95
C ILE A 325 -13.85 7.30 9.80
N LEU A 326 -12.77 6.76 10.39
CA LEU A 326 -12.51 5.33 10.38
C LEU A 326 -13.64 4.53 11.02
N ILE A 327 -14.09 4.94 12.21
CA ILE A 327 -15.19 4.27 12.94
C ILE A 327 -16.46 4.27 12.10
N LEU A 328 -16.85 5.45 11.60
CA LEU A 328 -18.05 5.59 10.76
C LEU A 328 -17.92 4.72 9.49
N PHE A 329 -16.77 4.77 8.83
CA PHE A 329 -16.58 4.01 7.61
C PHE A 329 -16.61 2.51 7.85
N THR A 330 -15.97 2.02 8.92
CA THR A 330 -15.98 0.59 9.29
C THR A 330 -17.40 0.12 9.63
N PHE A 331 -18.22 0.99 10.23
CA PHE A 331 -19.63 0.68 10.55
C PHE A 331 -20.51 0.62 9.29
N PHE A 332 -20.37 1.59 8.38
CA PHE A 332 -21.22 1.68 7.17
C PHE A 332 -20.70 0.86 5.99
N ALA A 333 -19.40 0.62 5.91
CA ALA A 333 -18.73 -0.06 4.78
C ALA A 333 -17.67 -1.06 5.27
N PRO A 334 -18.05 -2.17 5.91
CA PRO A 334 -17.11 -3.12 6.51
C PRO A 334 -16.17 -3.78 5.49
N GLY A 335 -16.50 -3.74 4.20
CA GLY A 335 -15.63 -4.22 3.12
C GLY A 335 -14.74 -3.15 2.48
N GLY A 336 -14.75 -1.91 2.98
CA GLY A 336 -14.01 -0.78 2.43
C GLY A 336 -14.61 -0.16 1.16
N ILE A 337 -13.95 0.87 0.64
CA ILE A 337 -14.39 1.63 -0.55
C ILE A 337 -14.51 0.72 -1.78
N VAL A 338 -13.58 -0.22 -1.94
CA VAL A 338 -13.62 -1.17 -3.08
C VAL A 338 -14.83 -2.08 -3.00
N SER A 339 -15.28 -2.46 -1.79
CA SER A 339 -16.51 -3.25 -1.63
C SER A 339 -17.76 -2.46 -2.02
N LEU A 340 -17.84 -1.18 -1.63
CA LEU A 340 -18.92 -0.29 -2.06
C LEU A 340 -18.93 -0.12 -3.59
N ALA A 341 -17.77 0.09 -4.20
CA ALA A 341 -17.64 0.17 -5.65
C ALA A 341 -18.12 -1.12 -6.34
N ARG A 342 -17.77 -2.29 -5.78
CA ARG A 342 -18.26 -3.59 -6.27
C ARG A 342 -19.77 -3.74 -6.10
N MET A 343 -20.34 -3.35 -4.96
CA MET A 343 -21.80 -3.38 -4.77
C MET A 343 -22.55 -2.53 -5.80
N VAL A 344 -22.00 -1.36 -6.15
CA VAL A 344 -22.56 -0.51 -7.21
C VAL A 344 -22.38 -1.18 -8.58
N GLN A 345 -21.21 -1.76 -8.82
CA GLN A 345 -20.91 -2.48 -10.06
C GLN A 345 -21.81 -3.70 -10.22
N ASP A 346 -22.04 -4.48 -9.18
CA ASP A 346 -22.91 -5.69 -9.21
C ASP A 346 -24.39 -5.35 -9.45
N LYS A 347 -24.81 -4.13 -9.07
CA LYS A 347 -26.14 -3.60 -9.45
C LYS A 347 -26.26 -3.26 -10.94
N LEU A 348 -25.15 -2.87 -11.56
CA LEU A 348 -25.09 -2.52 -12.99
C LEU A 348 -24.82 -3.74 -13.85
N ILE A 349 -23.89 -4.60 -13.43
CA ILE A 349 -23.38 -5.73 -14.22
C ILE A 349 -23.22 -6.94 -13.30
N LYS A 350 -24.05 -7.96 -13.49
CA LYS A 350 -23.93 -9.23 -12.77
C LYS A 350 -23.05 -10.19 -13.59
N VAL A 351 -21.88 -10.55 -13.06
CA VAL A 351 -21.01 -11.56 -13.66
C VAL A 351 -21.42 -12.94 -13.17
N VAL A 352 -21.91 -13.78 -14.07
CA VAL A 352 -22.37 -15.14 -13.76
C VAL A 352 -21.33 -16.14 -14.27
N PRO A 353 -20.91 -17.14 -13.45
CA PRO A 353 -20.05 -18.21 -13.92
C PRO A 353 -20.80 -19.08 -14.93
N LEU A 354 -20.07 -19.54 -15.97
CA LEU A 354 -20.63 -20.48 -16.95
C LEU A 354 -20.56 -21.91 -16.42
N THR A 355 -21.58 -22.72 -16.73
CA THR A 355 -21.51 -24.18 -16.60
C THR A 355 -20.46 -24.74 -17.56
N PRO A 356 -19.95 -25.99 -17.35
CA PRO A 356 -19.08 -26.65 -18.32
C PRO A 356 -19.70 -26.75 -19.75
N ALA A 357 -21.04 -26.65 -19.86
CA ALA A 357 -21.79 -26.62 -21.13
C ALA A 357 -21.93 -25.21 -21.74
N GLY A 358 -21.28 -24.18 -21.18
CA GLY A 358 -21.32 -22.81 -21.69
C GLY A 358 -22.60 -22.03 -21.39
N GLN A 359 -23.50 -22.56 -20.58
CA GLN A 359 -24.73 -21.88 -20.16
C GLN A 359 -24.52 -21.12 -18.85
N PRO A 360 -25.14 -19.95 -18.66
CA PRO A 360 -25.06 -19.23 -17.39
C PRO A 360 -25.77 -20.03 -16.29
N ILE A 361 -25.08 -20.18 -15.13
CA ILE A 361 -25.69 -20.83 -13.96
C ILE A 361 -26.80 -19.91 -13.46
N GLN A 362 -28.06 -20.37 -13.54
CA GLN A 362 -29.18 -19.65 -12.94
C GLN A 362 -29.01 -19.64 -11.41
N PRO A 363 -29.21 -18.49 -10.73
CA PRO A 363 -29.23 -18.47 -9.29
C PRO A 363 -30.35 -19.36 -8.75
N LEU A 364 -30.07 -20.08 -7.67
CA LEU A 364 -30.97 -20.99 -6.97
C LEU A 364 -32.28 -20.34 -6.48
N ASP A 365 -32.37 -19.01 -6.50
CA ASP A 365 -33.57 -18.23 -6.10
C ASP A 365 -34.72 -18.30 -7.14
N SER A 366 -34.53 -19.01 -8.25
CA SER A 366 -35.58 -19.27 -9.26
C SER A 366 -36.24 -20.64 -9.10
N PHE A 367 -35.99 -21.37 -8.03
CA PHE A 367 -36.76 -22.55 -7.70
C PHE A 367 -38.16 -22.13 -7.21
N ASP A 368 -39.11 -22.18 -8.09
CA ASP A 368 -40.53 -22.09 -7.77
C ASP A 368 -40.92 -23.33 -6.94
N PRO A 369 -41.35 -23.21 -5.68
CA PRO A 369 -41.73 -24.37 -4.87
C PRO A 369 -43.07 -24.97 -5.25
N GLY A 370 -43.53 -24.73 -6.48
CA GLY A 370 -44.85 -25.11 -6.99
C GLY A 370 -44.87 -26.22 -8.05
N MET A 371 -43.86 -27.15 -8.08
CA MET A 371 -43.99 -28.44 -8.81
C MET A 371 -43.76 -29.62 -7.91
#